data_79e7a212ae90625b458782dd7707bd2c
#
_entry.id   79e7a212ae90625b458782dd7707bd2c
#
_cell.length_a   1.000
_cell.length_b   1.000
_cell.length_c   1.000
_cell.angle_alpha   90.00
_cell.angle_beta   90.00
_cell.angle_gamma   90.00
#
_symmetry.space_group_name_H-M   'P 1'
#
loop_
_entity.id
_entity.type
_entity.pdbx_description
1 polymer ?
#
loop_
_entity_poly.entity_id
_entity_poly.type
_entity_poly.pdbx_seq_one_letter_code
_entity_poly.pdbx_strand_id
1 'polypeptide(L)'
;MNAIARGELIGIFPRAEPLTVPESELAVYRHLKDALPAGWTAWHSLKVRTKSAEFAEADFVVADPARGILVLEVKGGLITKDEGVWRQNGQPMKASPLDQAHRFVRLLLAKFKDRGLTSPPIGVATAFPDTDFELPPSQGDLEGIVIGARDLPYLGDVLPRVLEQALRPITWGKPWPDWVAFVHGLWCESWPKSMNLSQVVKGFETKRTRLDAEQFTALECILENDLVLVRGGAGTGKTLLAQELAIREAHAGRSFLFLTFTDALGLELAARVGLPGSVVSPIGRFALDRLRRTGFGEPERYEPAFWDDVTRGAAESDGLWDGCGFDTVIVDEGQDFGAAEWKIVE
;
A
#
# COMPACT_ATOMS: atom_id res chain seq x y z
N MET A 1 3.59 -7.71 -32.32
CA MET A 1 3.97 -6.76 -31.23
C MET A 1 4.03 -5.39 -31.87
N ASN A 2 3.11 -4.48 -31.53
CA ASN A 2 3.18 -3.10 -31.99
C ASN A 2 4.47 -2.49 -31.44
N ALA A 3 5.29 -1.91 -32.29
CA ALA A 3 6.50 -1.18 -31.90
C ALA A 3 6.06 0.04 -31.09
N ILE A 4 6.23 -0.03 -29.78
CA ILE A 4 6.07 1.14 -28.90
C ILE A 4 7.21 2.09 -29.27
N ALA A 5 6.89 3.34 -29.58
CA ALA A 5 7.92 4.33 -29.91
C ALA A 5 8.88 4.48 -28.72
N ARG A 6 10.21 4.47 -28.98
CA ARG A 6 11.24 4.53 -27.92
C ARG A 6 11.05 5.72 -26.96
N GLY A 7 10.46 6.83 -27.41
CA GLY A 7 10.16 7.98 -26.56
C GLY A 7 9.05 7.77 -25.54
N GLU A 8 8.18 6.78 -25.72
CA GLU A 8 7.08 6.48 -24.79
C GLU A 8 7.54 5.68 -23.56
N LEU A 9 8.72 5.08 -23.60
CA LEU A 9 9.27 4.26 -22.52
C LEU A 9 10.17 5.02 -21.55
N ILE A 10 10.39 6.33 -21.74
CA ILE A 10 11.22 7.15 -20.87
C ILE A 10 10.48 7.49 -19.57
N GLY A 11 11.16 7.38 -18.42
CA GLY A 11 10.64 7.72 -17.09
C GLY A 11 10.26 6.50 -16.27
N ILE A 12 9.58 6.71 -15.15
CA ILE A 12 9.22 5.64 -14.22
C ILE A 12 7.83 5.03 -14.52
N PHE A 13 7.71 3.72 -14.30
CA PHE A 13 6.47 2.95 -14.42
C PHE A 13 6.17 2.18 -13.12
N PRO A 14 4.89 2.18 -12.64
CA PRO A 14 3.75 2.90 -13.20
C PRO A 14 3.96 4.41 -13.17
N ARG A 15 3.25 5.17 -14.01
CA ARG A 15 3.30 6.65 -14.00
C ARG A 15 2.63 7.25 -12.77
N ALA A 16 1.61 6.55 -12.26
CA ALA A 16 0.94 6.91 -11.01
C ALA A 16 1.71 6.35 -9.81
N GLU A 17 1.76 7.14 -8.74
CA GLU A 17 2.38 6.73 -7.49
C GLU A 17 1.70 5.47 -6.93
N PRO A 18 2.46 4.44 -6.52
CA PRO A 18 1.89 3.22 -5.97
C PRO A 18 1.24 3.47 -4.61
N LEU A 19 0.02 2.94 -4.41
CA LEU A 19 -0.81 3.24 -3.22
C LEU A 19 -0.55 2.31 -2.02
N THR A 20 0.07 1.15 -2.24
CA THR A 20 0.18 0.09 -1.22
C THR A 20 1.57 -0.53 -1.20
N VAL A 21 2.58 0.30 -0.97
CA VAL A 21 3.99 -0.12 -0.85
C VAL A 21 4.58 0.41 0.44
N PRO A 22 5.67 -0.17 0.95
CA PRO A 22 6.40 0.37 2.08
C PRO A 22 6.82 1.82 1.85
N GLU A 23 6.83 2.65 2.89
CA GLU A 23 7.22 4.06 2.78
C GLU A 23 8.64 4.23 2.25
N SER A 24 9.53 3.31 2.57
CA SER A 24 10.90 3.26 2.05
C SER A 24 10.96 3.10 0.52
N GLU A 25 10.13 2.23 -0.05
CA GLU A 25 10.01 2.09 -1.51
C GLU A 25 9.36 3.32 -2.14
N LEU A 26 8.35 3.89 -1.46
CA LEU A 26 7.68 5.09 -1.92
C LEU A 26 8.63 6.30 -1.96
N ALA A 27 9.51 6.43 -0.98
CA ALA A 27 10.54 7.46 -0.97
C ALA A 27 11.47 7.33 -2.20
N VAL A 28 11.97 6.13 -2.48
CA VAL A 28 12.79 5.87 -3.67
C VAL A 28 12.01 6.13 -4.96
N TYR A 29 10.74 5.71 -5.04
CA TYR A 29 9.90 5.95 -6.20
C TYR A 29 9.75 7.46 -6.50
N ARG A 30 9.50 8.29 -5.48
CA ARG A 30 9.35 9.75 -5.63
C ARG A 30 10.64 10.39 -6.15
N HIS A 31 11.79 10.03 -5.57
CA HIS A 31 13.08 10.54 -6.04
C HIS A 31 13.41 10.06 -7.46
N LEU A 32 13.12 8.81 -7.82
CA LEU A 32 13.27 8.32 -9.20
C LEU A 32 12.36 9.06 -10.17
N LYS A 33 11.13 9.36 -9.76
CA LYS A 33 10.17 10.10 -10.60
C LYS A 33 10.67 11.51 -10.94
N ASP A 34 11.29 12.17 -9.98
CA ASP A 34 11.72 13.56 -10.11
C ASP A 34 13.13 13.70 -10.71
N ALA A 35 14.02 12.75 -10.47
CA ALA A 35 15.44 12.86 -10.77
C ALA A 35 16.00 11.75 -11.67
N LEU A 36 15.16 10.93 -12.31
CA LEU A 36 15.65 9.89 -13.23
C LEU A 36 16.43 10.54 -14.40
N PRO A 37 17.65 10.09 -14.71
CA PRO A 37 18.44 10.65 -15.79
C PRO A 37 17.71 10.65 -17.14
N ALA A 38 17.93 11.68 -17.96
CA ALA A 38 17.25 11.83 -19.24
C ALA A 38 17.45 10.61 -20.15
N GLY A 39 16.38 10.11 -20.73
CA GLY A 39 16.40 8.93 -21.61
C GLY A 39 16.39 7.59 -20.88
N TRP A 40 16.44 7.58 -19.53
CA TRP A 40 16.36 6.35 -18.74
C TRP A 40 14.93 5.92 -18.49
N THR A 41 14.80 4.63 -18.15
CA THR A 41 13.52 4.01 -17.79
C THR A 41 13.67 3.33 -16.43
N ALA A 42 12.65 3.43 -15.58
CA ALA A 42 12.58 2.69 -14.35
C ALA A 42 11.24 1.95 -14.24
N TRP A 43 11.25 0.75 -13.67
CA TRP A 43 10.05 -0.03 -13.37
C TRP A 43 10.05 -0.36 -11.89
N HIS A 44 8.98 -0.01 -11.21
CA HIS A 44 8.72 -0.43 -9.84
C HIS A 44 7.99 -1.77 -9.82
N SER A 45 8.35 -2.64 -8.88
CA SER A 45 7.71 -3.95 -8.65
C SER A 45 7.66 -4.82 -9.91
N LEU A 46 8.84 -5.02 -10.57
CA LEU A 46 8.92 -5.90 -11.73
C LEU A 46 8.98 -7.35 -11.28
N LYS A 47 8.02 -8.14 -11.75
CA LYS A 47 7.86 -9.56 -11.39
C LYS A 47 8.25 -10.46 -12.55
N VAL A 48 9.05 -11.47 -12.28
CA VAL A 48 9.48 -12.46 -13.27
C VAL A 48 9.15 -13.87 -12.78
N ARG A 49 8.48 -14.65 -13.63
CA ARG A 49 8.19 -16.05 -13.37
C ARG A 49 8.78 -16.91 -14.47
N THR A 50 9.48 -17.98 -14.12
CA THR A 50 10.01 -18.98 -15.07
C THR A 50 8.96 -20.04 -15.42
N LYS A 51 9.27 -20.86 -16.44
CA LYS A 51 8.42 -22.02 -16.81
C LYS A 51 8.35 -23.07 -15.69
N SER A 52 9.38 -23.17 -14.85
CA SER A 52 9.44 -24.05 -13.66
C SER A 52 8.70 -23.48 -12.45
N ALA A 53 7.89 -22.43 -12.63
CA ALA A 53 7.14 -21.73 -11.58
C ALA A 53 7.98 -20.98 -10.53
N GLU A 54 9.29 -20.87 -10.71
CA GLU A 54 10.10 -19.98 -9.88
C GLU A 54 9.68 -18.51 -10.08
N PHE A 55 9.64 -17.77 -8.98
CA PHE A 55 9.17 -16.40 -8.95
C PHE A 55 10.19 -15.50 -8.21
N ALA A 56 10.45 -14.35 -8.77
CA ALA A 56 11.15 -13.26 -8.07
C ALA A 56 10.55 -11.91 -8.48
N GLU A 57 10.66 -10.97 -7.58
CA GLU A 57 10.28 -9.58 -7.74
C GLU A 57 11.50 -8.72 -7.46
N ALA A 58 11.67 -7.63 -8.20
CA ALA A 58 12.63 -6.57 -7.91
C ALA A 58 11.85 -5.33 -7.51
N ASP A 59 12.26 -4.66 -6.45
CA ASP A 59 11.62 -3.43 -6.00
C ASP A 59 11.73 -2.36 -7.10
N PHE A 60 12.92 -2.18 -7.68
CA PHE A 60 13.10 -1.37 -8.87
C PHE A 60 14.06 -2.02 -9.88
N VAL A 61 13.75 -1.81 -11.15
CA VAL A 61 14.63 -2.10 -12.28
C VAL A 61 14.84 -0.81 -13.04
N VAL A 62 16.08 -0.33 -13.09
CA VAL A 62 16.43 0.94 -13.76
C VAL A 62 17.27 0.62 -15.00
N ALA A 63 16.93 1.21 -16.12
CA ALA A 63 17.56 0.97 -17.41
C ALA A 63 18.20 2.24 -17.98
N ASP A 64 19.48 2.15 -18.26
CA ASP A 64 20.18 3.04 -19.19
C ASP A 64 20.25 2.32 -20.55
N PRO A 65 19.55 2.80 -21.58
CA PRO A 65 19.55 2.15 -22.89
C PRO A 65 20.95 1.98 -23.51
N ALA A 66 21.91 2.80 -23.11
CA ALA A 66 23.29 2.76 -23.63
C ALA A 66 24.20 1.79 -22.87
N ARG A 67 23.98 1.60 -21.56
CA ARG A 67 24.90 0.88 -20.69
C ARG A 67 24.35 -0.43 -20.15
N GLY A 68 23.08 -0.51 -19.76
CA GLY A 68 22.50 -1.73 -19.22
C GLY A 68 21.44 -1.51 -18.15
N ILE A 69 21.26 -2.50 -17.29
CA ILE A 69 20.24 -2.56 -16.25
C ILE A 69 20.88 -2.50 -14.86
N LEU A 70 20.27 -1.76 -13.95
CA LEU A 70 20.49 -1.80 -12.52
C LEU A 70 19.24 -2.37 -11.84
N VAL A 71 19.40 -3.49 -11.14
CA VAL A 71 18.37 -4.02 -10.24
C VAL A 71 18.64 -3.45 -8.85
N LEU A 72 17.68 -2.71 -8.32
CA LEU A 72 17.77 -2.02 -7.05
C LEU A 72 16.80 -2.63 -6.04
N GLU A 73 17.34 -3.20 -4.97
CA GLU A 73 16.60 -3.71 -3.83
C GLU A 73 16.52 -2.62 -2.75
N VAL A 74 15.35 -2.40 -2.18
CA VAL A 74 15.09 -1.37 -1.15
C VAL A 74 14.86 -2.02 0.21
N LYS A 75 15.52 -1.52 1.23
CA LYS A 75 15.27 -1.96 2.61
C LYS A 75 15.09 -0.74 3.53
N GLY A 76 13.90 -0.65 4.10
CA GLY A 76 13.56 0.39 5.06
C GLY A 76 14.01 0.08 6.48
N GLY A 77 13.98 1.11 7.34
CA GLY A 77 14.40 1.06 8.71
C GLY A 77 15.93 1.09 8.87
N LEU A 78 16.40 0.86 10.10
CA LEU A 78 17.84 0.87 10.40
C LEU A 78 18.51 -0.40 9.86
N ILE A 79 19.38 -0.24 8.89
CA ILE A 79 20.15 -1.32 8.30
C ILE A 79 21.58 -1.27 8.84
N THR A 80 22.06 -2.40 9.33
CA THR A 80 23.45 -2.58 9.77
C THR A 80 24.03 -3.88 9.21
N LYS A 81 25.37 -3.95 9.13
CA LYS A 81 26.08 -5.17 8.75
C LYS A 81 27.23 -5.39 9.73
N ASP A 82 27.06 -6.34 10.64
CA ASP A 82 28.03 -6.68 11.68
C ASP A 82 28.56 -8.09 11.45
N GLU A 83 29.89 -8.25 11.40
CA GLU A 83 30.56 -9.54 11.17
C GLU A 83 30.01 -10.33 9.98
N GLY A 84 29.64 -9.61 8.91
CA GLY A 84 29.06 -10.21 7.70
C GLY A 84 27.56 -10.50 7.76
N VAL A 85 26.91 -10.30 8.89
CA VAL A 85 25.48 -10.53 9.09
C VAL A 85 24.70 -9.22 8.87
N TRP A 86 23.80 -9.24 7.90
CA TRP A 86 22.87 -8.14 7.68
C TRP A 86 21.75 -8.14 8.72
N ARG A 87 21.47 -6.97 9.28
CA ARG A 87 20.38 -6.76 10.24
C ARG A 87 19.45 -5.62 9.79
N GLN A 88 18.18 -5.80 10.01
CA GLN A 88 17.16 -4.78 9.85
C GLN A 88 16.49 -4.53 11.19
N ASN A 89 16.54 -3.30 11.69
CA ASN A 89 16.03 -2.93 13.03
C ASN A 89 16.57 -3.85 14.14
N GLY A 90 17.85 -4.20 14.06
CA GLY A 90 18.54 -5.08 15.01
C GLY A 90 18.30 -6.57 14.80
N GLN A 91 17.37 -7.00 13.94
CA GLN A 91 17.07 -8.41 13.69
C GLN A 91 17.85 -8.95 12.49
N PRO A 92 18.45 -10.15 12.57
CA PRO A 92 19.15 -10.76 11.45
C PRO A 92 18.23 -10.96 10.25
N MET A 93 18.70 -10.58 9.06
CA MET A 93 17.97 -10.81 7.80
C MET A 93 18.17 -12.26 7.33
N LYS A 94 17.11 -12.88 6.80
CA LYS A 94 17.16 -14.27 6.26
C LYS A 94 18.00 -14.38 5.00
N ALA A 95 18.08 -13.33 4.21
CA ALA A 95 18.90 -13.22 3.00
C ALA A 95 19.41 -11.78 2.90
N SER A 96 20.62 -11.60 2.35
CA SER A 96 21.12 -10.24 2.11
C SER A 96 20.28 -9.53 1.04
N PRO A 97 20.23 -8.19 1.05
CA PRO A 97 19.54 -7.44 -0.01
C PRO A 97 20.13 -7.77 -1.39
N LEU A 98 21.43 -7.95 -1.50
CA LEU A 98 22.09 -8.32 -2.76
C LEU A 98 21.72 -9.74 -3.24
N ASP A 99 21.53 -10.71 -2.33
CA ASP A 99 21.10 -12.06 -2.72
C ASP A 99 19.70 -12.05 -3.32
N GLN A 100 18.81 -11.20 -2.80
CA GLN A 100 17.48 -11.02 -3.34
C GLN A 100 17.55 -10.45 -4.75
N ALA A 101 18.31 -9.37 -4.95
CA ALA A 101 18.53 -8.78 -6.27
C ALA A 101 19.20 -9.78 -7.26
N HIS A 102 20.21 -10.53 -6.85
CA HIS A 102 20.85 -11.55 -7.68
C HIS A 102 19.90 -12.69 -8.06
N ARG A 103 18.98 -13.08 -7.17
CA ARG A 103 17.96 -14.06 -7.51
C ARG A 103 17.07 -13.55 -8.65
N PHE A 104 16.64 -12.29 -8.58
CA PHE A 104 15.88 -11.66 -9.65
C PHE A 104 16.66 -11.62 -10.97
N VAL A 105 17.93 -11.21 -10.94
CA VAL A 105 18.81 -11.16 -12.12
C VAL A 105 18.89 -12.51 -12.81
N ARG A 106 19.07 -13.62 -12.06
CA ARG A 106 19.09 -14.98 -12.64
C ARG A 106 17.82 -15.31 -13.41
N LEU A 107 16.64 -14.95 -12.86
CA LEU A 107 15.37 -15.21 -13.53
C LEU A 107 15.15 -14.29 -14.74
N LEU A 108 15.59 -13.04 -14.67
CA LEU A 108 15.53 -12.12 -15.79
C LEU A 108 16.42 -12.59 -16.96
N LEU A 109 17.65 -13.03 -16.68
CA LEU A 109 18.53 -13.63 -17.68
C LEU A 109 17.92 -14.89 -18.33
N ALA A 110 17.25 -15.71 -17.54
CA ALA A 110 16.54 -16.88 -18.07
C ALA A 110 15.41 -16.45 -19.06
N LYS A 111 14.74 -15.35 -18.80
CA LYS A 111 13.72 -14.80 -19.74
C LYS A 111 14.31 -14.36 -21.08
N PHE A 112 15.46 -13.70 -21.06
CA PHE A 112 16.18 -13.36 -22.30
C PHE A 112 16.56 -14.62 -23.06
N LYS A 113 17.16 -15.60 -22.36
CA LYS A 113 17.56 -16.89 -22.94
C LYS A 113 16.39 -17.66 -23.54
N ASP A 114 15.26 -17.73 -22.84
CA ASP A 114 14.04 -18.42 -23.29
C ASP A 114 13.48 -17.84 -24.60
N ARG A 115 13.78 -16.58 -24.89
CA ARG A 115 13.40 -15.90 -26.11
C ARG A 115 14.51 -15.87 -27.16
N GLY A 116 15.66 -16.47 -26.89
CA GLY A 116 16.82 -16.44 -27.77
C GLY A 116 17.43 -15.04 -27.92
N LEU A 117 17.24 -14.16 -26.92
CA LEU A 117 17.72 -12.79 -26.94
C LEU A 117 19.00 -12.62 -26.13
N THR A 118 19.92 -11.79 -26.62
CA THR A 118 21.10 -11.40 -25.85
C THR A 118 20.69 -10.29 -24.87
N SER A 119 20.87 -10.55 -23.58
CA SER A 119 20.59 -9.56 -22.51
C SER A 119 21.60 -8.40 -22.55
N PRO A 120 21.20 -7.19 -22.10
CA PRO A 120 22.17 -6.19 -21.67
C PRO A 120 22.92 -6.66 -20.44
N PRO A 121 24.05 -6.01 -20.06
CA PRO A 121 24.65 -6.24 -18.76
C PRO A 121 23.69 -5.80 -17.65
N ILE A 122 23.64 -6.59 -16.55
CA ILE A 122 22.72 -6.37 -15.45
C ILE A 122 23.51 -6.34 -14.14
N GLY A 123 23.61 -5.17 -13.54
CA GLY A 123 24.19 -4.97 -12.21
C GLY A 123 23.12 -4.96 -11.12
N VAL A 124 23.59 -5.06 -9.88
CA VAL A 124 22.75 -5.00 -8.67
C VAL A 124 23.22 -3.90 -7.74
N ALA A 125 22.29 -3.28 -7.03
CA ALA A 125 22.55 -2.33 -5.96
C ALA A 125 21.47 -2.43 -4.88
N THR A 126 21.72 -1.78 -3.74
CA THR A 126 20.74 -1.67 -2.66
C THR A 126 20.51 -0.22 -2.28
N ALA A 127 19.29 0.11 -1.86
CA ALA A 127 18.94 1.41 -1.32
C ALA A 127 18.42 1.28 0.11
N PHE A 128 18.93 2.12 1.00
CA PHE A 128 18.54 2.23 2.41
C PHE A 128 18.02 3.64 2.70
N PRO A 129 16.76 3.94 2.34
CA PRO A 129 16.22 5.30 2.42
C PRO A 129 16.23 5.91 3.82
N ASP A 130 16.17 5.07 4.85
CA ASP A 130 16.06 5.48 6.24
C ASP A 130 17.42 5.40 6.99
N THR A 131 18.49 4.99 6.30
CA THR A 131 19.79 4.77 6.92
C THR A 131 20.92 5.43 6.13
N ASP A 132 21.76 6.20 6.81
CA ASP A 132 23.07 6.60 6.29
C ASP A 132 24.03 5.43 6.49
N PHE A 133 24.14 4.58 5.47
CA PHE A 133 24.94 3.38 5.55
C PHE A 133 26.41 3.69 5.26
N GLU A 134 27.24 3.68 6.30
CA GLU A 134 28.69 3.81 6.18
C GLU A 134 29.31 2.42 6.02
N LEU A 135 30.04 2.23 4.91
CA LEU A 135 30.77 0.99 4.65
C LEU A 135 32.03 0.93 5.50
N PRO A 136 32.20 -0.12 6.33
CA PRO A 136 33.49 -0.38 6.95
C PRO A 136 34.56 -0.62 5.88
N PRO A 137 35.80 -0.19 6.09
CA PRO A 137 36.91 -0.35 5.11
C PRO A 137 37.15 -1.78 4.64
N SER A 138 36.70 -2.77 5.40
CA SER A 138 36.87 -4.20 5.08
C SER A 138 35.82 -4.77 4.10
N GLN A 139 34.89 -3.96 3.58
CA GLN A 139 33.76 -4.42 2.75
C GLN A 139 33.74 -3.75 1.38
N GLY A 140 34.88 -3.72 0.71
CA GLY A 140 35.06 -3.11 -0.61
C GLY A 140 34.15 -3.70 -1.72
N ASP A 141 33.60 -4.90 -1.52
CA ASP A 141 32.62 -5.55 -2.42
C ASP A 141 31.27 -4.79 -2.52
N LEU A 142 30.99 -3.93 -1.53
CA LEU A 142 29.78 -3.09 -1.51
C LEU A 142 30.05 -1.65 -1.94
N GLU A 143 31.31 -1.29 -2.16
CA GLU A 143 31.69 0.08 -2.48
C GLU A 143 31.05 0.54 -3.79
N GLY A 144 30.31 1.64 -3.70
CA GLY A 144 29.65 2.28 -4.85
C GLY A 144 28.37 1.60 -5.37
N ILE A 145 27.87 0.55 -4.68
CA ILE A 145 26.59 -0.10 -5.03
C ILE A 145 25.53 0.00 -3.92
N VAL A 146 25.79 0.80 -2.90
CA VAL A 146 24.85 1.14 -1.84
C VAL A 146 24.43 2.59 -1.98
N ILE A 147 23.14 2.85 -1.91
CA ILE A 147 22.51 4.17 -1.92
C ILE A 147 21.91 4.41 -0.53
N GLY A 148 22.47 5.36 0.22
CA GLY A 148 21.99 5.71 1.56
C GLY A 148 20.97 6.85 1.56
N ALA A 149 20.46 7.20 2.74
CA ALA A 149 19.51 8.28 2.91
C ALA A 149 20.03 9.63 2.35
N ARG A 150 21.33 9.93 2.53
CA ARG A 150 21.96 11.15 2.02
C ARG A 150 22.08 11.21 0.50
N ASP A 151 22.06 10.06 -0.17
CA ASP A 151 22.19 9.99 -1.63
C ASP A 151 20.88 10.26 -2.35
N LEU A 152 19.72 10.01 -1.70
CA LEU A 152 18.41 10.10 -2.33
C LEU A 152 18.11 11.47 -2.96
N PRO A 153 18.41 12.61 -2.31
CA PRO A 153 18.16 13.93 -2.93
C PRO A 153 19.00 14.16 -4.21
N TYR A 154 20.06 13.39 -4.39
CA TYR A 154 20.98 13.49 -5.53
C TYR A 154 20.94 12.27 -6.45
N LEU A 155 19.82 11.55 -6.43
CA LEU A 155 19.69 10.25 -7.09
C LEU A 155 19.98 10.31 -8.60
N GLY A 156 19.66 11.42 -9.26
CA GLY A 156 19.98 11.65 -10.67
C GLY A 156 21.49 11.60 -10.99
N ASP A 157 22.34 12.09 -10.08
CA ASP A 157 23.79 12.07 -10.22
C ASP A 157 24.41 10.79 -9.65
N VAL A 158 23.76 10.16 -8.68
CA VAL A 158 24.21 8.94 -8.01
C VAL A 158 24.00 7.71 -8.89
N LEU A 159 22.83 7.56 -9.51
CA LEU A 159 22.48 6.39 -10.32
C LEU A 159 23.47 6.07 -11.44
N PRO A 160 23.96 7.04 -12.25
CA PRO A 160 24.95 6.77 -13.29
C PRO A 160 26.26 6.18 -12.75
N ARG A 161 26.70 6.61 -11.57
CA ARG A 161 27.93 6.11 -10.89
C ARG A 161 27.69 4.73 -10.30
N VAL A 162 26.55 4.51 -9.65
CA VAL A 162 26.16 3.20 -9.09
C VAL A 162 26.03 2.16 -10.21
N LEU A 163 25.38 2.51 -11.33
CA LEU A 163 25.29 1.62 -12.48
C LEU A 163 26.67 1.26 -13.03
N GLU A 164 27.55 2.25 -13.22
CA GLU A 164 28.91 2.01 -13.70
C GLU A 164 29.67 1.05 -12.79
N GLN A 165 29.60 1.27 -11.47
CA GLN A 165 30.25 0.42 -10.48
C GLN A 165 29.67 -1.00 -10.48
N ALA A 166 28.36 -1.13 -10.52
CA ALA A 166 27.67 -2.41 -10.53
C ALA A 166 27.96 -3.24 -11.80
N LEU A 167 28.30 -2.58 -12.92
CA LEU A 167 28.60 -3.23 -14.19
C LEU A 167 30.09 -3.57 -14.37
N ARG A 168 31.00 -3.00 -13.58
CA ARG A 168 32.47 -3.22 -13.72
C ARG A 168 32.87 -4.69 -13.78
N PRO A 169 32.33 -5.60 -12.94
CA PRO A 169 32.73 -7.01 -12.96
C PRO A 169 32.14 -7.81 -14.11
N ILE A 170 31.28 -7.19 -14.96
CA ILE A 170 30.46 -7.91 -15.93
C ILE A 170 31.05 -7.79 -17.33
N THR A 171 31.44 -8.93 -17.92
CA THR A 171 31.80 -9.02 -19.33
C THR A 171 30.55 -9.38 -20.13
N TRP A 172 30.27 -8.61 -21.19
CA TRP A 172 29.05 -8.77 -21.98
C TRP A 172 29.28 -8.56 -23.48
N GLY A 173 28.44 -9.19 -24.28
CA GLY A 173 28.39 -8.98 -25.72
C GLY A 173 27.46 -7.83 -26.12
N LYS A 174 27.31 -7.60 -27.41
CA LYS A 174 26.36 -6.62 -27.91
C LYS A 174 24.92 -7.03 -27.55
N PRO A 175 24.17 -6.21 -26.78
CA PRO A 175 22.80 -6.55 -26.38
C PRO A 175 21.86 -6.47 -27.58
N TRP A 176 20.70 -7.16 -27.46
CA TRP A 176 19.64 -7.01 -28.42
C TRP A 176 19.11 -5.54 -28.44
N PRO A 177 18.90 -4.90 -29.59
CA PRO A 177 18.64 -3.46 -29.66
C PRO A 177 17.38 -3.00 -28.94
N ASP A 178 16.35 -3.84 -28.88
CA ASP A 178 15.03 -3.49 -28.31
C ASP A 178 14.80 -4.09 -26.92
N TRP A 179 15.90 -4.34 -26.18
CA TRP A 179 15.82 -4.97 -24.86
C TRP A 179 15.02 -4.15 -23.83
N VAL A 180 15.01 -2.80 -23.92
CA VAL A 180 14.20 -1.95 -23.04
C VAL A 180 12.71 -2.23 -23.25
N ALA A 181 12.27 -2.33 -24.51
CA ALA A 181 10.89 -2.66 -24.84
C ALA A 181 10.52 -4.09 -24.38
N PHE A 182 11.47 -5.01 -24.44
CA PHE A 182 11.28 -6.38 -23.92
C PHE A 182 11.06 -6.38 -22.42
N VAL A 183 11.90 -5.68 -21.64
CA VAL A 183 11.75 -5.57 -20.18
C VAL A 183 10.43 -4.87 -19.82
N HIS A 184 10.07 -3.82 -20.55
CA HIS A 184 8.76 -3.18 -20.38
C HIS A 184 7.60 -4.13 -20.68
N GLY A 185 7.73 -4.98 -21.68
CA GLY A 185 6.76 -6.04 -21.98
C GLY A 185 6.61 -7.03 -20.82
N LEU A 186 7.72 -7.44 -20.19
CA LEU A 186 7.70 -8.29 -19.00
C LEU A 186 7.01 -7.59 -17.82
N TRP A 187 7.26 -6.30 -17.64
CA TRP A 187 6.57 -5.51 -16.61
C TRP A 187 5.06 -5.43 -16.89
N CYS A 188 4.65 -5.16 -18.13
CA CYS A 188 3.24 -5.16 -18.53
C CYS A 188 2.59 -6.54 -18.39
N GLU A 189 3.32 -7.64 -18.62
CA GLU A 189 2.82 -9.01 -18.41
C GLU A 189 2.63 -9.34 -16.94
N SER A 190 3.43 -8.75 -16.06
CA SER A 190 3.32 -8.90 -14.61
C SER A 190 2.12 -8.13 -14.02
N TRP A 191 1.65 -7.11 -14.72
CA TRP A 191 0.39 -6.42 -14.43
C TRP A 191 -0.74 -7.16 -15.13
N PRO A 192 -1.84 -7.47 -14.44
CA PRO A 192 -2.96 -8.13 -15.09
C PRO A 192 -3.45 -7.29 -16.27
N LYS A 193 -3.34 -7.84 -17.48
CA LYS A 193 -3.92 -7.24 -18.68
C LYS A 193 -5.40 -7.03 -18.44
N SER A 194 -5.85 -5.79 -18.51
CA SER A 194 -7.25 -5.38 -18.36
C SER A 194 -7.87 -5.46 -16.95
N MET A 195 -7.20 -4.97 -15.96
CA MET A 195 -7.97 -4.38 -14.87
C MET A 195 -8.12 -2.88 -15.16
N ASN A 196 -9.34 -2.42 -15.52
CA ASN A 196 -9.72 -1.03 -15.28
C ASN A 196 -9.25 -0.66 -13.87
N LEU A 197 -8.69 0.54 -13.68
CA LEU A 197 -8.27 1.00 -12.36
C LEU A 197 -9.36 0.75 -11.31
N SER A 198 -10.65 0.86 -11.69
CA SER A 198 -11.81 0.47 -10.91
C SER A 198 -11.90 -1.04 -10.63
N GLN A 199 -11.34 -1.93 -11.47
CA GLN A 199 -11.30 -3.38 -11.20
C GLN A 199 -10.05 -3.77 -10.41
N VAL A 200 -8.95 -3.02 -10.52
CA VAL A 200 -7.77 -3.15 -9.64
C VAL A 200 -8.15 -2.72 -8.23
N VAL A 201 -8.78 -1.56 -8.09
CA VAL A 201 -9.34 -1.07 -6.82
C VAL A 201 -10.37 -2.06 -6.27
N LYS A 202 -11.33 -2.54 -7.08
CA LYS A 202 -12.27 -3.61 -6.68
C LYS A 202 -11.59 -4.93 -6.38
N GLY A 203 -10.53 -5.31 -7.07
CA GLY A 203 -9.76 -6.54 -6.80
C GLY A 203 -8.93 -6.46 -5.52
N PHE A 204 -8.41 -5.28 -5.17
CA PHE A 204 -7.80 -5.01 -3.86
C PHE A 204 -8.86 -4.89 -2.77
N GLU A 205 -9.98 -4.27 -3.04
CA GLU A 205 -11.16 -4.27 -2.17
C GLU A 205 -11.69 -5.69 -1.97
N THR A 206 -11.82 -6.50 -3.01
CA THR A 206 -12.26 -7.90 -2.91
C THR A 206 -11.25 -8.80 -2.18
N LYS A 207 -9.94 -8.53 -2.25
CA LYS A 207 -8.93 -9.25 -1.44
C LYS A 207 -8.85 -8.77 0.00
N ARG A 208 -9.09 -7.49 0.23
CA ARG A 208 -9.23 -6.90 1.58
C ARG A 208 -10.57 -7.23 2.24
N THR A 209 -11.59 -7.50 1.44
CA THR A 209 -12.98 -7.74 1.87
C THR A 209 -13.37 -9.21 1.83
N ARG A 210 -12.47 -10.14 1.53
CA ARG A 210 -12.81 -11.55 1.65
C ARG A 210 -12.63 -11.95 3.11
N LEU A 211 -13.78 -12.05 3.81
CA LEU A 211 -13.83 -12.70 5.11
C LEU A 211 -13.20 -14.08 4.97
N ASP A 212 -12.33 -14.45 5.91
CA ASP A 212 -11.92 -15.84 6.03
C ASP A 212 -13.11 -16.71 6.49
N ALA A 213 -12.94 -18.02 6.50
CA ALA A 213 -14.03 -18.94 6.83
C ALA A 213 -14.60 -18.71 8.25
N GLU A 214 -13.77 -18.29 9.21
CA GLU A 214 -14.18 -18.00 10.59
C GLU A 214 -14.97 -16.71 10.67
N GLN A 215 -14.54 -15.66 9.99
CA GLN A 215 -15.25 -14.38 9.91
C GLN A 215 -16.58 -14.53 9.19
N PHE A 216 -16.65 -15.37 8.14
CA PHE A 216 -17.91 -15.65 7.47
C PHE A 216 -18.89 -16.36 8.40
N THR A 217 -18.44 -17.35 9.16
CA THR A 217 -19.28 -18.03 10.16
C THR A 217 -19.75 -17.09 11.24
N ALA A 218 -18.89 -16.17 11.72
CA ALA A 218 -19.27 -15.15 12.68
C ALA A 218 -20.37 -14.23 12.12
N LEU A 219 -20.28 -13.84 10.84
CA LEU A 219 -21.30 -13.00 10.19
C LEU A 219 -22.65 -13.71 10.08
N GLU A 220 -22.68 -15.00 9.74
CA GLU A 220 -23.93 -15.79 9.72
C GLU A 220 -24.58 -15.83 11.12
N CYS A 221 -23.76 -16.01 12.18
CA CYS A 221 -24.27 -15.95 13.56
C CYS A 221 -24.83 -14.56 13.93
N ILE A 222 -24.26 -13.48 13.42
CA ILE A 222 -24.78 -12.12 13.63
C ILE A 222 -26.17 -11.96 13.01
N LEU A 223 -26.37 -12.45 11.80
CA LEU A 223 -27.63 -12.32 11.07
C LEU A 223 -28.80 -13.09 11.71
N GLU A 224 -28.51 -14.07 12.56
CA GLU A 224 -29.55 -14.88 13.25
C GLU A 224 -29.92 -14.34 14.64
N ASN A 225 -29.28 -13.25 15.12
CA ASN A 225 -29.44 -12.73 16.47
C ASN A 225 -29.76 -11.21 16.45
N ASP A 226 -30.71 -10.78 17.27
CA ASP A 226 -31.09 -9.37 17.36
C ASP A 226 -30.04 -8.48 18.04
N LEU A 227 -29.21 -9.05 18.93
CA LEU A 227 -28.17 -8.34 19.63
C LEU A 227 -26.90 -9.17 19.66
N VAL A 228 -25.82 -8.66 19.06
CA VAL A 228 -24.53 -9.36 18.97
C VAL A 228 -23.39 -8.48 19.41
N LEU A 229 -22.53 -9.00 20.30
CA LEU A 229 -21.29 -8.38 20.70
C LEU A 229 -20.10 -9.15 20.12
N VAL A 230 -19.39 -8.53 19.17
CA VAL A 230 -18.18 -9.11 18.55
C VAL A 230 -16.94 -8.66 19.32
N ARG A 231 -16.18 -9.62 19.88
CA ARG A 231 -14.92 -9.37 20.57
C ARG A 231 -13.76 -10.00 19.83
N GLY A 232 -12.62 -9.31 19.79
CA GLY A 232 -11.41 -9.84 19.17
C GLY A 232 -10.24 -8.86 19.33
N GLY A 233 -9.01 -9.36 19.19
CA GLY A 233 -7.80 -8.55 19.25
C GLY A 233 -7.71 -7.52 18.12
N ALA A 234 -6.69 -6.65 18.16
CA ALA A 234 -6.39 -5.74 17.05
C ALA A 234 -6.06 -6.53 15.78
N GLY A 235 -6.54 -6.08 14.62
CA GLY A 235 -6.27 -6.72 13.33
C GLY A 235 -7.07 -8.00 13.03
N THR A 236 -8.02 -8.41 13.87
CA THR A 236 -8.86 -9.61 13.63
C THR A 236 -10.00 -9.39 12.63
N GLY A 237 -10.15 -8.19 12.09
CA GLY A 237 -11.16 -7.89 11.05
C GLY A 237 -12.54 -7.48 11.58
N LYS A 238 -12.67 -7.06 12.85
CA LYS A 238 -13.96 -6.59 13.41
C LYS A 238 -14.63 -5.51 12.55
N THR A 239 -13.88 -4.47 12.19
CA THR A 239 -14.35 -3.40 11.30
C THR A 239 -14.75 -3.93 9.92
N LEU A 240 -14.05 -4.93 9.40
CA LEU A 240 -14.39 -5.58 8.13
C LEU A 240 -15.72 -6.32 8.22
N LEU A 241 -15.95 -7.01 9.34
CA LEU A 241 -17.20 -7.71 9.63
C LEU A 241 -18.39 -6.71 9.71
N ALA A 242 -18.18 -5.59 10.41
CA ALA A 242 -19.17 -4.53 10.54
C ALA A 242 -19.51 -3.89 9.17
N GLN A 243 -18.51 -3.67 8.32
CA GLN A 243 -18.70 -3.16 6.96
C GLN A 243 -19.48 -4.13 6.09
N GLU A 244 -19.15 -5.42 6.12
CA GLU A 244 -19.85 -6.46 5.36
C GLU A 244 -21.33 -6.58 5.79
N LEU A 245 -21.60 -6.47 7.10
CA LEU A 245 -22.97 -6.42 7.61
C LEU A 245 -23.73 -5.23 7.01
N ALA A 246 -23.16 -4.03 7.05
CA ALA A 246 -23.77 -2.83 6.47
C ALA A 246 -24.07 -2.99 4.97
N ILE A 247 -23.15 -3.61 4.20
CA ILE A 247 -23.34 -3.90 2.78
C ILE A 247 -24.50 -4.88 2.57
N ARG A 248 -24.63 -5.92 3.40
CA ARG A 248 -25.72 -6.89 3.31
C ARG A 248 -27.07 -6.28 3.65
N GLU A 249 -27.12 -5.47 4.70
CA GLU A 249 -28.33 -4.72 5.07
C GLU A 249 -28.81 -3.85 3.90
N ALA A 250 -27.87 -3.14 3.30
CA ALA A 250 -28.10 -2.31 2.14
C ALA A 250 -28.64 -3.09 0.92
N HIS A 251 -28.02 -4.24 0.60
CA HIS A 251 -28.49 -5.10 -0.49
C HIS A 251 -29.87 -5.71 -0.20
N ALA A 252 -30.19 -5.91 1.07
CA ALA A 252 -31.51 -6.36 1.50
C ALA A 252 -32.55 -5.25 1.51
N GLY A 253 -32.19 -4.00 1.22
CA GLY A 253 -33.06 -2.83 1.25
C GLY A 253 -33.45 -2.39 2.66
N ARG A 254 -32.68 -2.81 3.68
CA ARG A 254 -32.91 -2.41 5.08
C ARG A 254 -32.09 -1.17 5.42
N SER A 255 -32.66 -0.29 6.22
CA SER A 255 -32.01 0.90 6.73
C SER A 255 -31.04 0.55 7.85
N PHE A 256 -29.87 1.17 7.89
CA PHE A 256 -28.92 0.96 8.96
C PHE A 256 -28.27 2.25 9.44
N LEU A 257 -27.88 2.25 10.72
CA LEU A 257 -27.05 3.26 11.35
C LEU A 257 -25.70 2.64 11.66
N PHE A 258 -24.64 3.16 11.04
CA PHE A 258 -23.26 2.74 11.33
C PHE A 258 -22.56 3.84 12.11
N LEU A 259 -22.22 3.58 13.34
CA LEU A 259 -21.57 4.52 14.24
C LEU A 259 -20.09 4.17 14.45
N THR A 260 -19.23 5.17 14.40
CA THR A 260 -17.82 5.08 14.73
C THR A 260 -17.46 6.11 15.80
N PHE A 261 -16.33 5.91 16.48
CA PHE A 261 -15.85 6.91 17.44
C PHE A 261 -15.11 8.06 16.76
N THR A 262 -14.37 7.79 15.66
CA THR A 262 -13.50 8.78 14.99
C THR A 262 -14.04 9.24 13.64
N ASP A 263 -13.81 10.53 13.30
CA ASP A 263 -14.20 11.15 12.03
C ASP A 263 -13.61 10.45 10.79
N ALA A 264 -12.32 10.08 10.87
CA ALA A 264 -11.60 9.53 9.71
C ALA A 264 -12.22 8.21 9.21
N LEU A 265 -12.57 7.31 10.14
CA LEU A 265 -13.18 6.02 9.82
C LEU A 265 -14.60 6.20 9.29
N GLY A 266 -15.39 7.08 9.91
CA GLY A 266 -16.77 7.37 9.49
C GLY A 266 -16.86 7.93 8.07
N LEU A 267 -15.97 8.86 7.71
CA LEU A 267 -15.92 9.45 6.36
C LEU A 267 -15.53 8.45 5.29
N GLU A 268 -14.55 7.58 5.58
CA GLU A 268 -14.11 6.53 4.65
C GLU A 268 -15.25 5.52 4.40
N LEU A 269 -15.98 5.12 5.45
CA LEU A 269 -17.10 4.20 5.34
C LEU A 269 -18.30 4.81 4.63
N ALA A 270 -18.63 6.07 4.92
CA ALA A 270 -19.73 6.78 4.25
C ALA A 270 -19.53 6.85 2.73
N ALA A 271 -18.30 7.05 2.27
CA ALA A 271 -17.97 7.06 0.85
C ALA A 271 -18.16 5.68 0.17
N ARG A 272 -18.07 4.60 0.94
CA ARG A 272 -18.17 3.20 0.42
C ARG A 272 -19.59 2.64 0.46
N VAL A 273 -20.40 3.02 1.43
CA VAL A 273 -21.66 2.34 1.76
C VAL A 273 -22.88 3.28 1.65
N GLY A 274 -22.73 4.44 1.01
CA GLY A 274 -23.78 5.44 0.89
C GLY A 274 -25.02 4.91 0.16
N LEU A 275 -26.08 4.59 0.91
CA LEU A 275 -27.36 4.11 0.39
C LEU A 275 -28.52 4.95 0.95
N PRO A 276 -29.58 5.18 0.17
CA PRO A 276 -30.73 5.92 0.64
C PRO A 276 -31.36 5.28 1.91
N GLY A 277 -31.58 6.09 2.96
CA GLY A 277 -32.14 5.65 4.22
C GLY A 277 -31.15 5.12 5.26
N SER A 278 -29.85 5.01 4.91
CA SER A 278 -28.81 4.58 5.84
C SER A 278 -27.90 5.75 6.24
N VAL A 279 -27.36 5.70 7.45
CA VAL A 279 -26.46 6.72 8.00
C VAL A 279 -25.16 6.06 8.44
N VAL A 280 -24.03 6.62 7.99
CA VAL A 280 -22.69 6.29 8.47
C VAL A 280 -22.09 7.56 9.04
N SER A 281 -21.81 7.59 10.34
CA SER A 281 -21.34 8.81 11.00
C SER A 281 -20.54 8.51 12.26
N PRO A 282 -19.57 9.35 12.63
CA PRO A 282 -19.08 9.42 14.00
C PRO A 282 -20.21 9.76 14.96
N ILE A 283 -20.23 9.15 16.15
CA ILE A 283 -21.31 9.32 17.13
C ILE A 283 -21.53 10.79 17.53
N GLY A 284 -20.45 11.54 17.74
CA GLY A 284 -20.55 12.97 18.09
C GLY A 284 -21.19 13.80 16.97
N ARG A 285 -20.88 13.52 15.70
CA ARG A 285 -21.51 14.22 14.56
C ARG A 285 -22.97 13.84 14.40
N PHE A 286 -23.28 12.56 14.56
CA PHE A 286 -24.67 12.09 14.52
C PHE A 286 -25.51 12.77 15.61
N ALA A 287 -25.00 12.87 16.83
CA ALA A 287 -25.64 13.58 17.93
C ALA A 287 -25.80 15.09 17.63
N LEU A 288 -24.75 15.74 17.11
CA LEU A 288 -24.78 17.17 16.76
C LEU A 288 -25.83 17.45 15.69
N ASP A 289 -25.92 16.63 14.64
CA ASP A 289 -26.89 16.83 13.56
C ASP A 289 -28.35 16.73 14.05
N ARG A 290 -28.60 15.95 15.11
CA ARG A 290 -29.89 15.90 15.78
C ARG A 290 -30.16 17.13 16.63
N LEU A 291 -29.17 17.52 17.48
CA LEU A 291 -29.29 18.71 18.32
C LEU A 291 -29.44 20.01 17.54
N ARG A 292 -28.86 20.12 16.35
CA ARG A 292 -29.07 21.28 15.46
C ARG A 292 -30.54 21.53 15.15
N ARG A 293 -31.37 20.48 15.09
CA ARG A 293 -32.80 20.62 14.84
C ARG A 293 -33.57 21.22 16.02
N THR A 294 -32.97 21.22 17.21
CA THR A 294 -33.54 21.85 18.42
C THR A 294 -33.02 23.28 18.66
N GLY A 295 -32.17 23.81 17.77
CA GLY A 295 -31.58 25.14 17.91
C GLY A 295 -30.31 25.18 18.76
N PHE A 296 -29.65 24.04 18.95
CA PHE A 296 -28.38 23.97 19.65
C PHE A 296 -27.31 24.86 18.99
N GLY A 297 -26.72 25.77 19.77
CA GLY A 297 -25.72 26.71 19.28
C GLY A 297 -24.37 26.05 19.11
N GLU A 298 -23.71 26.32 17.98
CA GLU A 298 -22.36 25.83 17.71
C GLU A 298 -21.32 26.93 17.98
N PRO A 299 -20.17 26.56 18.57
CA PRO A 299 -19.05 27.48 18.72
C PRO A 299 -18.33 27.71 17.39
N GLU A 300 -17.55 28.80 17.28
CA GLU A 300 -16.69 29.05 16.11
C GLU A 300 -15.58 28.01 15.94
N ARG A 301 -15.21 27.32 17.03
CA ARG A 301 -14.17 26.25 17.03
C ARG A 301 -14.63 25.08 17.90
N TYR A 302 -14.41 23.87 17.41
CA TYR A 302 -14.68 22.63 18.13
C TYR A 302 -13.48 22.24 18.99
N GLU A 303 -13.61 22.36 20.31
CA GLU A 303 -12.67 21.82 21.29
C GLU A 303 -13.08 20.41 21.71
N PRO A 304 -12.18 19.57 22.26
CA PRO A 304 -12.54 18.22 22.72
C PRO A 304 -13.73 18.21 23.69
N ALA A 305 -13.79 19.16 24.63
CA ALA A 305 -14.90 19.28 25.58
C ALA A 305 -16.27 19.53 24.92
N PHE A 306 -16.28 20.15 23.74
CA PHE A 306 -17.50 20.37 22.97
C PHE A 306 -18.20 19.06 22.60
N TRP A 307 -17.44 18.06 22.20
CA TRP A 307 -18.00 16.76 21.82
C TRP A 307 -18.61 16.02 23.01
N ASP A 308 -18.03 16.15 24.20
CA ASP A 308 -18.60 15.62 25.44
C ASP A 308 -19.91 16.30 25.81
N ASP A 309 -20.02 17.62 25.58
CA ASP A 309 -21.25 18.38 25.81
C ASP A 309 -22.34 18.03 24.77
N VAL A 310 -21.95 17.82 23.51
CA VAL A 310 -22.86 17.36 22.43
C VAL A 310 -23.45 16.00 22.75
N THR A 311 -22.60 15.00 23.05
CA THR A 311 -23.09 13.65 23.33
C THR A 311 -23.93 13.59 24.59
N ARG A 312 -23.54 14.30 25.66
CA ARG A 312 -24.30 14.44 26.89
C ARG A 312 -25.66 15.13 26.64
N GLY A 313 -25.63 16.28 25.95
CA GLY A 313 -26.85 17.02 25.63
C GLY A 313 -27.84 16.19 24.79
N ALA A 314 -27.33 15.44 23.82
CA ALA A 314 -28.12 14.54 23.00
C ALA A 314 -28.70 13.37 23.80
N ALA A 315 -27.90 12.78 24.71
CA ALA A 315 -28.33 11.68 25.56
C ALA A 315 -29.40 12.08 26.62
N GLU A 316 -29.39 13.35 27.04
CA GLU A 316 -30.34 13.89 28.04
C GLU A 316 -31.58 14.55 27.43
N SER A 317 -31.62 14.71 26.11
CA SER A 317 -32.74 15.39 25.43
C SER A 317 -33.89 14.44 25.17
N ASP A 318 -34.97 14.61 25.92
CA ASP A 318 -36.21 13.85 25.71
C ASP A 318 -36.81 14.18 24.33
N GLY A 319 -37.27 13.13 23.63
CA GLY A 319 -37.92 13.26 22.31
C GLY A 319 -36.99 13.59 21.13
N LEU A 320 -35.66 13.78 21.34
CA LEU A 320 -34.69 14.04 20.26
C LEU A 320 -34.63 12.89 19.26
N TRP A 321 -34.88 11.70 19.73
CA TRP A 321 -34.77 10.44 18.99
C TRP A 321 -36.09 9.92 18.46
N ASP A 322 -37.22 10.62 18.73
CA ASP A 322 -38.53 10.23 18.27
C ASP A 322 -38.58 10.16 16.74
N GLY A 323 -39.03 9.03 16.24
CA GLY A 323 -39.08 8.74 14.80
C GLY A 323 -37.72 8.48 14.15
N CYS A 324 -36.65 8.31 14.93
CA CYS A 324 -35.36 7.88 14.48
C CYS A 324 -35.24 6.36 14.64
N GLY A 325 -35.68 5.61 13.64
CA GLY A 325 -35.57 4.14 13.64
C GLY A 325 -34.71 3.66 12.47
N PHE A 326 -33.91 2.66 12.73
CA PHE A 326 -33.15 1.92 11.74
C PHE A 326 -33.44 0.43 11.93
N ASP A 327 -33.43 -0.33 10.83
CA ASP A 327 -33.57 -1.79 10.90
C ASP A 327 -32.39 -2.45 11.60
N THR A 328 -31.18 -1.86 11.46
CA THR A 328 -29.95 -2.35 12.09
C THR A 328 -29.08 -1.19 12.58
N VAL A 329 -28.53 -1.34 13.79
CA VAL A 329 -27.53 -0.43 14.34
C VAL A 329 -26.22 -1.17 14.47
N ILE A 330 -25.14 -0.61 13.90
CA ILE A 330 -23.81 -1.18 13.89
C ILE A 330 -22.89 -0.19 14.59
N VAL A 331 -22.19 -0.64 15.63
CA VAL A 331 -21.23 0.18 16.37
C VAL A 331 -19.83 -0.43 16.21
N ASP A 332 -18.91 0.32 15.61
CA ASP A 332 -17.51 -0.07 15.54
C ASP A 332 -16.70 0.67 16.61
N GLU A 333 -15.70 -0.02 17.18
CA GLU A 333 -14.88 0.43 18.31
C GLU A 333 -15.73 0.86 19.55
N GLY A 334 -16.82 0.14 19.79
CA GLY A 334 -17.76 0.44 20.91
C GLY A 334 -17.13 0.45 22.31
N GLN A 335 -15.91 -0.05 22.50
CA GLN A 335 -15.18 0.08 23.76
C GLN A 335 -14.76 1.53 24.07
N ASP A 336 -14.70 2.39 23.06
CA ASP A 336 -14.38 3.81 23.19
C ASP A 336 -15.61 4.67 23.53
N PHE A 337 -16.82 4.09 23.47
CA PHE A 337 -18.06 4.75 23.81
C PHE A 337 -18.24 4.82 25.34
N GLY A 338 -18.52 6.02 25.83
CA GLY A 338 -18.92 6.26 27.23
C GLY A 338 -20.41 6.05 27.46
N ALA A 339 -20.87 6.34 28.66
CA ALA A 339 -22.27 6.17 29.05
C ALA A 339 -23.26 7.03 28.24
N ALA A 340 -22.85 8.24 27.84
CA ALA A 340 -23.68 9.13 27.04
C ALA A 340 -23.86 8.60 25.61
N GLU A 341 -22.78 8.12 25.00
CA GLU A 341 -22.83 7.54 23.64
C GLU A 341 -23.70 6.28 23.62
N TRP A 342 -23.56 5.40 24.60
CA TRP A 342 -24.41 4.19 24.68
C TRP A 342 -25.88 4.52 24.89
N LYS A 343 -26.20 5.57 25.67
CA LYS A 343 -27.58 6.03 25.84
C LYS A 343 -28.22 6.58 24.54
N ILE A 344 -27.39 7.05 23.61
CA ILE A 344 -27.85 7.47 22.27
C ILE A 344 -28.16 6.26 21.37
N VAL A 345 -27.43 5.17 21.57
CA VAL A 345 -27.59 3.92 20.77
C VAL A 345 -28.81 3.11 21.22
N GLU A 346 -29.15 3.13 22.51
CA GLU A 346 -30.32 2.47 23.11
C GLU A 346 -31.65 3.16 22.71
#